data_9665e0e1ac9b38d93fee502cf5e3fafd
#
_entry.id   9665e0e1ac9b38d93fee502cf5e3fafd
#
_cell.length_a   1.000
_cell.length_b   1.000
_cell.length_c   1.000
_cell.angle_alpha   90.00
_cell.angle_beta   90.00
_cell.angle_gamma   90.00
#
_symmetry.space_group_name_H-M   'P 1'
#
loop_
_entity.id
_entity.type
_entity.pdbx_description
1 polymer ?
#
loop_
_entity_poly.entity_id
_entity_poly.type
_entity_poly.pdbx_seq_one_letter_code
_entity_poly.pdbx_strand_id
1 'polypeptide(L)'
;MSGKTATPTGSALTDTEFFAPLVSAWQPQDDQSTHAAYTASDLMTAEGSATTGEDNTLHLSFTMNHRMALAVIEMPNTVKYKFTDERIPDYAVSPATTFSGIAQPLRVNDGTYRYLVNHATPAPTIEGHYDEGSKEFTITPSGLSTGSYKRYKVDGAVTTVKNYTMQRGDYLLADGNLLPKGTTLTEEQKASVAAIVFWTPAETNPEGRITPASLDFDKIMVKEHPNCTHGLAVSIKDAPGNVSWQNVNDWVADF
;
A
#
# COMPACT_ATOMS: atom_id res chain seq x y z
N MET A 1 -1.78 -19.41 13.90
CA MET A 1 -0.68 -19.00 14.81
C MET A 1 -0.67 -19.93 16.00
N SER A 2 0.41 -20.68 16.20
CA SER A 2 0.58 -21.53 17.40
C SER A 2 1.11 -20.63 18.51
N GLY A 3 0.25 -20.22 19.43
CA GLY A 3 0.67 -19.49 20.63
C GLY A 3 1.56 -20.39 21.51
N LYS A 4 2.85 -20.12 21.55
CA LYS A 4 3.71 -20.71 22.57
C LYS A 4 3.53 -19.92 23.86
N THR A 5 2.89 -20.54 24.85
CA THR A 5 2.88 -20.04 26.24
C THR A 5 4.14 -20.56 26.92
N ALA A 6 5.01 -19.68 27.35
CA ALA A 6 6.08 -20.04 28.28
C ALA A 6 5.69 -19.57 29.68
N THR A 7 5.84 -20.43 30.67
CA THR A 7 5.62 -20.07 32.08
C THR A 7 6.95 -19.55 32.63
N PRO A 8 7.01 -18.29 33.13
CA PRO A 8 8.23 -17.79 33.74
C PRO A 8 8.54 -18.56 35.02
N THR A 9 9.74 -19.18 35.10
CA THR A 9 10.28 -19.72 36.34
C THR A 9 11.44 -18.84 36.74
N GLY A 10 11.26 -18.00 37.77
CA GLY A 10 12.32 -17.16 38.31
C GLY A 10 11.95 -15.67 38.38
N SER A 11 12.96 -14.82 38.57
CA SER A 11 12.81 -13.36 38.64
C SER A 11 12.07 -12.80 37.42
N ALA A 12 11.24 -11.78 37.61
CA ALA A 12 10.52 -11.14 36.53
C ALA A 12 11.51 -10.68 35.45
N LEU A 13 11.45 -11.34 34.30
CA LEU A 13 12.17 -10.92 33.08
C LEU A 13 11.43 -9.76 32.44
N THR A 14 12.15 -8.85 31.85
CA THR A 14 11.55 -7.88 30.92
C THR A 14 11.03 -8.63 29.68
N ASP A 15 10.08 -8.01 28.92
CA ASP A 15 9.57 -8.60 27.67
C ASP A 15 10.73 -8.91 26.71
N THR A 16 11.71 -8.02 26.64
CA THR A 16 12.88 -8.17 25.79
C THR A 16 13.73 -9.39 26.17
N GLU A 17 13.98 -9.60 27.47
CA GLU A 17 14.74 -10.77 27.96
C GLU A 17 13.95 -12.08 27.74
N PHE A 18 12.63 -12.05 28.00
CA PHE A 18 11.79 -13.22 27.83
C PHE A 18 11.69 -13.68 26.37
N PHE A 19 11.55 -12.73 25.44
CA PHE A 19 11.41 -13.04 24.03
C PHE A 19 12.74 -13.11 23.27
N ALA A 20 13.89 -12.77 23.88
CA ALA A 20 15.18 -12.76 23.21
C ALA A 20 15.50 -14.04 22.43
N PRO A 21 15.28 -15.28 22.96
CA PRO A 21 15.55 -16.50 22.22
C PRO A 21 14.66 -16.66 20.99
N LEU A 22 13.37 -16.25 21.08
CA LEU A 22 12.43 -16.30 19.95
C LEU A 22 12.83 -15.27 18.89
N VAL A 23 13.15 -14.05 19.30
CA VAL A 23 13.55 -12.97 18.38
C VAL A 23 14.83 -13.34 17.63
N SER A 24 15.84 -13.89 18.34
CA SER A 24 17.11 -14.28 17.71
C SER A 24 16.96 -15.45 16.72
N ALA A 25 16.02 -16.35 16.98
CA ALA A 25 15.76 -17.51 16.14
C ALA A 25 14.76 -17.24 15.01
N TRP A 26 14.08 -16.09 15.03
CA TRP A 26 13.07 -15.76 14.02
C TRP A 26 13.70 -15.54 12.65
N GLN A 27 13.14 -16.17 11.63
CA GLN A 27 13.58 -16.01 10.25
C GLN A 27 12.44 -15.38 9.44
N PRO A 28 12.55 -14.10 9.03
CA PRO A 28 11.67 -13.53 8.03
C PRO A 28 11.71 -14.36 6.74
N GLN A 29 10.62 -14.39 5.99
CA GLN A 29 10.60 -15.07 4.70
C GLN A 29 11.53 -14.36 3.71
N ASP A 30 12.19 -15.12 2.84
CA ASP A 30 13.03 -14.56 1.78
C ASP A 30 12.17 -13.84 0.74
N ASP A 31 11.04 -14.46 0.35
CA ASP A 31 10.04 -13.83 -0.51
C ASP A 31 8.99 -13.12 0.36
N GLN A 32 9.06 -11.80 0.40
CA GLN A 32 8.12 -10.90 1.07
C GLN A 32 7.33 -10.06 0.07
N SER A 33 7.28 -10.44 -1.21
CA SER A 33 6.65 -9.65 -2.28
C SER A 33 5.14 -9.48 -2.13
N THR A 34 4.50 -10.34 -1.35
CA THR A 34 3.07 -10.24 -1.03
C THR A 34 2.84 -9.64 0.36
N HIS A 35 1.72 -8.95 0.55
CA HIS A 35 1.34 -8.40 1.86
C HIS A 35 1.25 -9.50 2.93
N ALA A 36 0.77 -10.70 2.59
CA ALA A 36 0.67 -11.82 3.51
C ALA A 36 2.05 -12.32 3.96
N ALA A 37 3.00 -12.48 3.04
CA ALA A 37 4.37 -12.91 3.35
C ALA A 37 5.13 -11.84 4.16
N TYR A 38 4.97 -10.56 3.80
CA TYR A 38 5.54 -9.45 4.53
C TYR A 38 5.05 -9.41 5.98
N THR A 39 3.73 -9.44 6.21
CA THR A 39 3.15 -9.43 7.56
C THR A 39 3.49 -10.68 8.37
N ALA A 40 3.61 -11.85 7.71
CA ALA A 40 4.06 -13.07 8.37
C ALA A 40 5.54 -13.03 8.77
N SER A 41 6.35 -12.18 8.14
CA SER A 41 7.77 -11.96 8.47
C SER A 41 7.96 -11.00 9.64
N ASP A 42 6.96 -10.21 10.00
CA ASP A 42 7.04 -9.19 11.05
C ASP A 42 6.72 -9.77 12.43
N LEU A 43 7.76 -10.16 13.14
CA LEU A 43 7.61 -10.58 14.53
C LEU A 43 7.34 -9.37 15.42
N MET A 44 6.21 -9.42 16.12
CA MET A 44 5.89 -8.46 17.17
C MET A 44 5.77 -9.14 18.53
N THR A 45 6.21 -8.44 19.59
CA THR A 45 5.98 -8.84 20.98
C THR A 45 5.22 -7.74 21.69
N ALA A 46 4.57 -8.08 22.79
CA ALA A 46 3.83 -7.12 23.57
C ALA A 46 4.01 -7.37 25.07
N GLU A 47 4.06 -6.29 25.82
CA GLU A 47 3.73 -6.28 27.25
C GLU A 47 2.25 -5.94 27.40
N GLY A 48 1.58 -6.63 28.31
CA GLY A 48 0.18 -6.42 28.61
C GLY A 48 -0.03 -6.00 30.05
N SER A 49 -1.00 -5.14 30.28
CA SER A 49 -1.55 -4.84 31.61
C SER A 49 -3.01 -5.29 31.70
N ALA A 50 -3.38 -5.77 32.86
CA ALA A 50 -4.76 -6.14 33.17
C ALA A 50 -5.32 -5.20 34.23
N THR A 51 -6.51 -4.66 33.98
CA THR A 51 -7.26 -3.86 34.96
C THR A 51 -8.67 -4.42 35.09
N THR A 52 -9.23 -4.41 36.31
CA THR A 52 -10.61 -4.81 36.52
C THR A 52 -11.50 -3.56 36.53
N GLY A 53 -12.50 -3.52 35.66
CA GLY A 53 -13.51 -2.46 35.64
C GLY A 53 -14.47 -2.53 36.85
N GLU A 54 -15.27 -1.48 37.02
CA GLU A 54 -16.26 -1.39 38.11
C GLU A 54 -17.38 -2.46 38.00
N ASP A 55 -17.57 -3.01 36.82
CA ASP A 55 -18.50 -4.09 36.50
C ASP A 55 -17.89 -5.51 36.61
N ASN A 56 -16.73 -5.62 37.21
CA ASN A 56 -15.91 -6.85 37.25
C ASN A 56 -15.44 -7.36 35.88
N THR A 57 -15.49 -6.57 34.80
CA THR A 57 -14.89 -6.93 33.53
C THR A 57 -13.37 -6.79 33.58
N LEU A 58 -12.68 -7.73 32.96
CA LEU A 58 -11.21 -7.68 32.82
C LEU A 58 -10.84 -6.96 31.52
N HIS A 59 -10.19 -5.82 31.66
CA HIS A 59 -9.62 -5.07 30.54
C HIS A 59 -8.16 -5.43 30.36
N LEU A 60 -7.80 -5.89 29.15
CA LEU A 60 -6.42 -6.18 28.77
C LEU A 60 -5.94 -5.13 27.78
N SER A 61 -4.80 -4.51 28.06
CA SER A 61 -4.14 -3.55 27.17
C SER A 61 -2.77 -4.05 26.80
N PHE A 62 -2.42 -3.99 25.50
CA PHE A 62 -1.14 -4.44 24.98
C PHE A 62 -0.47 -3.33 24.17
N THR A 63 0.83 -3.14 24.39
CA THR A 63 1.67 -2.32 23.53
C THR A 63 2.52 -3.24 22.67
N MET A 64 2.25 -3.24 21.35
CA MET A 64 2.96 -4.08 20.39
C MET A 64 4.27 -3.41 19.95
N ASN A 65 5.35 -4.18 19.95
CA ASN A 65 6.68 -3.75 19.54
C ASN A 65 7.18 -4.62 18.39
N HIS A 66 7.54 -4.00 17.26
CA HIS A 66 8.20 -4.69 16.16
C HIS A 66 9.59 -5.17 16.58
N ARG A 67 9.92 -6.40 16.29
CA ARG A 67 11.24 -7.00 16.62
C ARG A 67 12.14 -7.15 15.41
N MET A 68 11.58 -7.07 14.21
CA MET A 68 12.36 -7.03 12.98
C MET A 68 12.79 -5.60 12.65
N ALA A 69 13.83 -5.49 11.86
CA ALA A 69 14.27 -4.22 11.30
C ALA A 69 13.77 -4.09 9.85
N LEU A 70 13.55 -2.86 9.37
CA LEU A 70 12.99 -2.60 8.07
C LEU A 70 14.01 -1.95 7.14
N ALA A 71 14.31 -2.59 6.01
CA ALA A 71 14.97 -1.98 4.87
C ALA A 71 13.91 -1.34 3.97
N VAL A 72 14.04 -0.04 3.73
CA VAL A 72 13.20 0.74 2.79
C VAL A 72 14.04 1.07 1.58
N ILE A 73 13.65 0.60 0.40
CA ILE A 73 14.37 0.77 -0.86
C ILE A 73 13.68 1.84 -1.68
N GLU A 74 14.41 2.89 -2.00
CA GLU A 74 13.95 4.01 -2.82
C GLU A 74 14.54 3.88 -4.22
N MET A 75 13.66 3.86 -5.24
CA MET A 75 14.08 3.77 -6.64
C MET A 75 14.25 5.18 -7.24
N PRO A 76 15.21 5.37 -8.16
CA PRO A 76 15.38 6.64 -8.87
C PRO A 76 14.15 6.96 -9.72
N ASN A 77 13.99 8.24 -10.09
CA ASN A 77 12.89 8.71 -10.95
C ASN A 77 11.47 8.40 -10.43
N THR A 78 11.32 8.17 -9.13
CA THR A 78 10.00 8.01 -8.52
C THR A 78 9.24 9.33 -8.53
N VAL A 79 8.00 9.31 -8.99
CA VAL A 79 7.08 10.45 -8.95
C VAL A 79 5.96 10.14 -7.98
N LYS A 80 5.83 10.93 -6.93
CA LYS A 80 4.71 10.85 -5.97
C LYS A 80 3.66 11.88 -6.31
N TYR A 81 2.45 11.43 -6.62
CA TYR A 81 1.28 12.28 -6.78
C TYR A 81 0.61 12.50 -5.43
N LYS A 82 0.61 13.75 -4.98
CA LYS A 82 -0.12 14.19 -3.81
C LYS A 82 -1.43 14.81 -4.26
N PHE A 83 -2.53 14.12 -3.97
CA PHE A 83 -3.85 14.59 -4.38
C PHE A 83 -4.28 15.78 -3.53
N THR A 84 -4.91 16.77 -4.16
CA THR A 84 -5.47 17.95 -3.47
C THR A 84 -6.68 17.59 -2.63
N ASP A 85 -7.37 16.50 -2.93
CA ASP A 85 -8.39 15.90 -2.09
C ASP A 85 -7.76 14.91 -1.12
N GLU A 86 -7.72 15.24 0.17
CA GLU A 86 -7.08 14.43 1.23
C GLU A 86 -7.71 13.05 1.43
N ARG A 87 -8.91 12.82 0.87
CA ARG A 87 -9.59 11.52 0.92
C ARG A 87 -9.09 10.56 -0.16
N ILE A 88 -8.38 11.07 -1.17
CA ILE A 88 -7.72 10.27 -2.19
C ILE A 88 -6.30 9.98 -1.72
N PRO A 89 -5.92 8.70 -1.55
CA PRO A 89 -4.58 8.35 -1.10
C PRO A 89 -3.50 8.86 -2.08
N ASP A 90 -2.40 9.36 -1.54
CA ASP A 90 -1.21 9.65 -2.35
C ASP A 90 -0.75 8.38 -3.05
N TYR A 91 -0.35 8.49 -4.30
CA TYR A 91 0.17 7.38 -5.08
C TYR A 91 1.51 7.72 -5.71
N ALA A 92 2.45 6.77 -5.69
CA ALA A 92 3.76 6.96 -6.28
C ALA A 92 4.01 5.97 -7.43
N VAL A 93 4.54 6.49 -8.50
CA VAL A 93 5.00 5.71 -9.66
C VAL A 93 6.53 5.67 -9.62
N SER A 94 7.08 4.49 -9.47
CA SER A 94 8.51 4.20 -9.58
C SER A 94 8.79 3.39 -10.85
N PRO A 95 10.04 3.37 -11.34
CA PRO A 95 10.40 2.52 -12.48
C PRO A 95 10.00 1.06 -12.23
N ALA A 96 9.63 0.36 -13.28
CA ALA A 96 9.45 -1.07 -13.22
C ALA A 96 10.75 -1.72 -12.73
N THR A 97 10.64 -2.50 -11.66
CA THR A 97 11.78 -3.11 -10.96
C THR A 97 11.51 -4.59 -10.78
N THR A 98 12.51 -5.41 -11.12
CA THR A 98 12.49 -6.85 -10.88
C THR A 98 13.60 -7.22 -9.91
N PHE A 99 13.31 -8.07 -8.95
CA PHE A 99 14.29 -8.60 -8.02
C PHE A 99 14.78 -9.95 -8.51
N SER A 100 16.10 -10.17 -8.51
CA SER A 100 16.75 -11.35 -9.11
C SER A 100 17.27 -12.35 -8.08
N GLY A 101 17.49 -11.90 -6.84
CA GLY A 101 17.95 -12.75 -5.74
C GLY A 101 16.84 -13.48 -5.00
N ILE A 102 17.19 -14.12 -3.89
CA ILE A 102 16.21 -14.79 -2.99
C ILE A 102 15.33 -13.76 -2.26
N ALA A 103 15.88 -12.57 -1.97
CA ALA A 103 15.16 -11.51 -1.29
C ALA A 103 14.21 -10.80 -2.26
N GLN A 104 12.90 -10.96 -2.02
CA GLN A 104 11.84 -10.36 -2.81
C GLN A 104 11.07 -9.34 -1.94
N PRO A 105 11.38 -8.04 -2.02
CA PRO A 105 10.72 -7.00 -1.23
C PRO A 105 9.27 -6.75 -1.64
N LEU A 106 8.45 -6.31 -0.68
CA LEU A 106 7.10 -5.83 -0.92
C LEU A 106 7.11 -4.45 -1.56
N ARG A 107 6.43 -4.29 -2.68
CA ARG A 107 6.14 -2.97 -3.24
C ARG A 107 5.00 -2.31 -2.46
N VAL A 108 5.15 -1.03 -2.14
CA VAL A 108 4.10 -0.24 -1.48
C VAL A 108 3.71 0.99 -2.31
N ASN A 109 2.52 1.54 -2.03
CA ASN A 109 1.92 2.61 -2.83
C ASN A 109 2.68 3.95 -2.73
N ASP A 110 3.59 4.09 -1.77
CA ASP A 110 4.47 5.25 -1.64
C ASP A 110 5.67 5.24 -2.63
N GLY A 111 5.73 4.23 -3.50
CA GLY A 111 6.77 4.04 -4.52
C GLY A 111 8.05 3.44 -3.99
N THR A 112 8.07 2.98 -2.74
CA THR A 112 9.21 2.28 -2.15
C THR A 112 8.99 0.77 -2.15
N TYR A 113 10.07 0.03 -1.93
CA TYR A 113 10.01 -1.39 -1.60
C TYR A 113 10.42 -1.59 -0.16
N ARG A 114 9.81 -2.55 0.52
CA ARG A 114 10.03 -2.85 1.95
C ARG A 114 10.45 -4.29 2.14
N TYR A 115 11.46 -4.49 2.98
CA TYR A 115 11.98 -5.80 3.31
C TYR A 115 12.34 -5.89 4.78
N LEU A 116 11.77 -6.85 5.48
CA LEU A 116 12.03 -7.09 6.91
C LEU A 116 13.22 -8.03 7.06
N VAL A 117 14.12 -7.66 7.97
CA VAL A 117 15.31 -8.45 8.29
C VAL A 117 15.43 -8.67 9.80
N ASN A 118 15.93 -9.82 10.20
CA ASN A 118 16.38 -10.01 11.58
C ASN A 118 17.80 -9.43 11.71
N HIS A 119 17.93 -8.35 12.47
CA HIS A 119 19.24 -7.69 12.67
C HIS A 119 20.28 -8.55 13.40
N ALA A 120 19.85 -9.62 14.08
CA ALA A 120 20.73 -10.56 14.80
C ALA A 120 21.38 -11.58 13.87
N THR A 121 20.95 -11.68 12.61
CA THR A 121 21.50 -12.59 11.59
C THR A 121 21.96 -11.79 10.38
N PRO A 122 22.92 -12.31 9.58
CA PRO A 122 23.28 -11.68 8.31
C PRO A 122 22.04 -11.55 7.42
N ALA A 123 21.74 -10.32 7.00
CA ALA A 123 20.64 -10.08 6.07
C ALA A 123 20.99 -10.60 4.66
N PRO A 124 20.02 -11.15 3.91
CA PRO A 124 20.23 -11.50 2.53
C PRO A 124 20.52 -10.24 1.70
N THR A 125 21.30 -10.41 0.65
CA THR A 125 21.51 -9.37 -0.36
C THR A 125 20.26 -9.22 -1.20
N ILE A 126 19.83 -7.98 -1.41
CA ILE A 126 18.69 -7.62 -2.27
C ILE A 126 19.28 -7.16 -3.60
N GLU A 127 19.00 -7.92 -4.65
CA GLU A 127 19.50 -7.67 -5.99
C GLU A 127 18.35 -7.48 -6.96
N GLY A 128 18.54 -6.63 -7.95
CA GLY A 128 17.48 -6.39 -8.93
C GLY A 128 17.92 -5.54 -10.11
N HIS A 129 16.97 -5.37 -11.01
CA HIS A 129 17.12 -4.60 -12.24
C HIS A 129 15.98 -3.58 -12.34
N TYR A 130 16.26 -2.44 -12.95
CA TYR A 130 15.26 -1.43 -13.28
C TYR A 130 15.59 -0.80 -14.65
N ASP A 131 14.78 0.15 -15.10
CA ASP A 131 14.94 0.79 -16.40
C ASP A 131 14.94 -0.25 -17.54
N GLU A 132 13.87 -1.05 -17.61
CA GLU A 132 13.67 -2.15 -18.55
C GLU A 132 14.82 -3.21 -18.53
N GLY A 133 15.44 -3.39 -17.37
CA GLY A 133 16.52 -4.35 -17.17
C GLY A 133 17.91 -3.82 -17.53
N SER A 134 18.02 -2.57 -18.00
CA SER A 134 19.29 -1.99 -18.43
C SER A 134 20.21 -1.60 -17.27
N LYS A 135 19.69 -1.47 -16.06
CA LYS A 135 20.43 -1.08 -14.86
C LYS A 135 20.25 -2.10 -13.75
N GLU A 136 21.34 -2.42 -13.09
CA GLU A 136 21.40 -3.36 -11.98
C GLU A 136 21.66 -2.62 -10.67
N PHE A 137 21.18 -3.18 -9.58
CA PHE A 137 21.51 -2.70 -8.23
C PHE A 137 21.67 -3.86 -7.26
N THR A 138 22.44 -3.61 -6.21
CA THR A 138 22.68 -4.55 -5.10
C THR A 138 22.66 -3.80 -3.81
N ILE A 139 21.89 -4.27 -2.84
CA ILE A 139 21.77 -3.71 -1.48
C ILE A 139 22.03 -4.82 -0.48
N THR A 140 23.00 -4.62 0.40
CA THR A 140 23.19 -5.48 1.57
C THR A 140 22.73 -4.71 2.81
N PRO A 141 21.56 -5.05 3.38
CA PRO A 141 21.05 -4.38 4.57
C PRO A 141 22.04 -4.52 5.73
N SER A 142 22.44 -3.41 6.31
CA SER A 142 23.42 -3.37 7.40
C SER A 142 23.21 -2.18 8.33
N GLY A 143 23.71 -2.29 9.56
CA GLY A 143 23.58 -1.22 10.56
C GLY A 143 22.14 -0.97 10.98
N LEU A 144 21.34 -2.02 11.03
CA LEU A 144 19.96 -2.03 11.48
C LEU A 144 19.89 -2.49 12.94
N SER A 145 18.85 -2.07 13.64
CA SER A 145 18.54 -2.50 15.01
C SER A 145 17.05 -2.84 15.15
N THR A 146 16.70 -3.55 16.21
CA THR A 146 15.31 -3.94 16.51
C THR A 146 14.35 -2.77 16.37
N GLY A 147 13.25 -2.96 15.62
CA GLY A 147 12.20 -1.98 15.44
C GLY A 147 12.62 -0.72 14.70
N SER A 148 13.84 -0.67 14.17
CA SER A 148 14.32 0.47 13.38
C SER A 148 14.13 0.27 11.88
N TYR A 149 14.26 1.37 11.13
CA TYR A 149 14.30 1.28 9.68
C TYR A 149 15.48 2.05 9.11
N LYS A 150 15.92 1.66 7.92
CA LYS A 150 16.95 2.36 7.16
C LYS A 150 16.54 2.48 5.69
N ARG A 151 16.78 3.65 5.10
CA ARG A 151 16.52 3.92 3.69
C ARG A 151 17.76 3.65 2.85
N TYR A 152 17.58 2.89 1.80
CA TYR A 152 18.59 2.57 0.80
C TYR A 152 18.18 3.20 -0.53
N LYS A 153 18.99 4.12 -1.01
CA LYS A 153 18.74 4.85 -2.25
C LYS A 153 19.49 4.20 -3.40
N VAL A 154 18.76 3.62 -4.34
CA VAL A 154 19.35 3.11 -5.59
C VAL A 154 19.75 4.32 -6.44
N ASP A 155 21.00 4.35 -6.90
CA ASP A 155 21.57 5.41 -7.75
C ASP A 155 21.26 6.84 -7.29
N GLY A 156 21.30 7.07 -5.96
CA GLY A 156 21.02 8.37 -5.38
C GLY A 156 19.56 8.80 -5.50
N ALA A 157 18.63 7.84 -5.48
CA ALA A 157 17.20 8.05 -5.68
C ALA A 157 16.65 9.33 -5.04
N VAL A 158 15.87 10.05 -5.84
CA VAL A 158 15.12 11.23 -5.43
C VAL A 158 13.66 11.06 -5.87
N THR A 159 12.74 11.26 -4.93
CA THR A 159 11.31 11.27 -5.24
C THR A 159 10.85 12.68 -5.59
N THR A 160 10.28 12.85 -6.76
CA THR A 160 9.64 14.11 -7.16
C THR A 160 8.19 14.12 -6.69
N VAL A 161 7.80 15.09 -5.87
CA VAL A 161 6.41 15.27 -5.44
C VAL A 161 5.69 16.20 -6.40
N LYS A 162 4.53 15.77 -6.91
CA LYS A 162 3.63 16.57 -7.75
C LYS A 162 2.27 16.70 -7.08
N ASN A 163 1.82 17.92 -6.82
CA ASN A 163 0.43 18.15 -6.44
C ASN A 163 -0.46 17.87 -7.64
N TYR A 164 -1.57 17.16 -7.42
CA TYR A 164 -2.45 16.72 -8.48
C TYR A 164 -3.91 16.82 -8.05
N THR A 165 -4.74 17.36 -8.93
CA THR A 165 -6.19 17.36 -8.75
C THR A 165 -6.79 16.32 -9.70
N MET A 166 -7.65 15.45 -9.18
CA MET A 166 -8.33 14.42 -9.97
C MET A 166 -9.04 15.04 -11.18
N GLN A 167 -8.91 14.41 -12.33
CA GLN A 167 -9.44 14.88 -13.62
C GLN A 167 -10.12 13.74 -14.36
N ARG A 168 -10.96 14.10 -15.33
CA ARG A 168 -11.48 13.14 -16.30
C ARG A 168 -10.33 12.48 -17.07
N GLY A 169 -10.43 11.17 -17.22
CA GLY A 169 -9.43 10.34 -17.87
C GLY A 169 -8.40 9.75 -16.91
N ASP A 170 -8.45 10.09 -15.61
CA ASP A 170 -7.61 9.43 -14.61
C ASP A 170 -8.01 7.96 -14.46
N TYR A 171 -7.02 7.11 -14.16
CA TYR A 171 -7.21 5.68 -14.01
C TYR A 171 -7.50 5.35 -12.55
N LEU A 172 -8.60 4.65 -12.29
CA LEU A 172 -8.88 4.03 -11.00
C LEU A 172 -8.39 2.59 -11.04
N LEU A 173 -7.49 2.24 -10.12
CA LEU A 173 -6.96 0.89 -9.99
C LEU A 173 -7.86 0.02 -9.11
N ALA A 174 -7.75 -1.30 -9.25
CA ALA A 174 -8.52 -2.27 -8.48
C ALA A 174 -8.29 -2.21 -6.96
N ASP A 175 -7.17 -1.65 -6.53
CA ASP A 175 -6.83 -1.42 -5.12
C ASP A 175 -7.37 -0.08 -4.57
N GLY A 176 -8.16 0.66 -5.37
CA GLY A 176 -8.71 1.96 -5.00
C GLY A 176 -7.78 3.15 -5.20
N ASN A 177 -6.55 2.94 -5.65
CA ASN A 177 -5.62 4.02 -5.95
C ASN A 177 -5.95 4.70 -7.28
N LEU A 178 -5.56 5.97 -7.38
CA LEU A 178 -5.78 6.79 -8.58
C LEU A 178 -4.45 7.12 -9.26
N LEU A 179 -4.37 6.91 -10.57
CA LEU A 179 -3.25 7.32 -11.40
C LEU A 179 -3.65 8.44 -12.36
N PRO A 180 -2.86 9.52 -12.44
CA PRO A 180 -3.12 10.60 -13.39
C PRO A 180 -3.18 10.12 -14.84
N LYS A 181 -4.10 10.67 -15.61
CA LYS A 181 -4.15 10.47 -17.06
C LYS A 181 -2.81 10.84 -17.72
N GLY A 182 -2.45 10.10 -18.74
CA GLY A 182 -1.17 10.30 -19.44
C GLY A 182 0.04 9.69 -18.72
N THR A 183 -0.15 9.02 -17.58
CA THR A 183 0.89 8.19 -16.98
C THR A 183 1.18 7.00 -17.90
N THR A 184 2.45 6.75 -18.22
CA THR A 184 2.86 5.51 -18.88
C THR A 184 2.68 4.37 -17.90
N LEU A 185 1.70 3.51 -18.17
CA LEU A 185 1.37 2.39 -17.30
C LEU A 185 2.30 1.21 -17.58
N THR A 186 2.76 0.55 -16.51
CA THR A 186 3.38 -0.78 -16.61
C THR A 186 2.31 -1.81 -16.98
N GLU A 187 2.70 -3.01 -17.42
CA GLU A 187 1.76 -4.09 -17.73
C GLU A 187 0.93 -4.49 -16.50
N GLU A 188 1.54 -4.51 -15.32
CA GLU A 188 0.86 -4.76 -14.05
C GLU A 188 -0.20 -3.68 -13.75
N GLN A 189 0.16 -2.41 -13.92
CA GLN A 189 -0.78 -1.31 -13.73
C GLN A 189 -1.92 -1.36 -14.76
N LYS A 190 -1.63 -1.66 -16.03
CA LYS A 190 -2.67 -1.86 -17.06
C LYS A 190 -3.64 -2.96 -16.66
N ALA A 191 -3.14 -4.09 -16.16
CA ALA A 191 -3.97 -5.19 -15.69
C ALA A 191 -4.81 -4.81 -14.45
N SER A 192 -4.31 -3.88 -13.63
CA SER A 192 -4.96 -3.39 -12.41
C SER A 192 -5.95 -2.25 -12.64
N VAL A 193 -5.99 -1.63 -13.83
CA VAL A 193 -6.99 -0.59 -14.12
C VAL A 193 -8.39 -1.21 -14.08
N ALA A 194 -9.23 -0.73 -13.17
CA ALA A 194 -10.61 -1.17 -13.00
C ALA A 194 -11.60 -0.22 -13.68
N ALA A 195 -11.31 1.09 -13.66
CA ALA A 195 -12.22 2.10 -14.18
C ALA A 195 -11.47 3.37 -14.64
N ILE A 196 -12.18 4.22 -15.36
CA ILE A 196 -11.69 5.55 -15.79
C ILE A 196 -12.62 6.62 -15.24
N VAL A 197 -12.06 7.66 -14.63
CA VAL A 197 -12.81 8.82 -14.15
C VAL A 197 -13.45 9.55 -15.33
N PHE A 198 -14.75 9.69 -15.35
CA PHE A 198 -15.45 10.39 -16.43
C PHE A 198 -16.10 11.71 -16.00
N TRP A 199 -16.26 11.93 -14.70
CA TRP A 199 -16.81 13.17 -14.14
C TRP A 199 -16.12 13.52 -12.81
N THR A 200 -15.89 14.83 -12.61
CA THR A 200 -15.40 15.37 -11.32
C THR A 200 -16.12 16.70 -11.02
N PRO A 201 -16.37 17.01 -9.73
CA PRO A 201 -17.02 18.28 -9.35
C PRO A 201 -16.20 19.52 -9.68
N ALA A 202 -14.88 19.39 -9.80
CA ALA A 202 -13.96 20.50 -10.05
C ALA A 202 -13.89 20.93 -11.52
N GLU A 203 -14.38 20.10 -12.44
CA GLU A 203 -14.37 20.42 -13.86
C GLU A 203 -15.64 21.14 -14.27
N THR A 204 -15.52 22.43 -14.53
CA THR A 204 -16.55 23.16 -15.27
C THR A 204 -16.70 22.57 -16.67
N ASN A 205 -17.93 22.60 -17.19
CA ASN A 205 -18.33 22.05 -18.49
C ASN A 205 -17.27 22.32 -19.58
N PRO A 206 -16.64 21.27 -20.18
CA PRO A 206 -15.65 21.51 -21.21
C PRO A 206 -16.30 22.18 -22.42
N GLU A 207 -15.59 23.16 -22.99
CA GLU A 207 -15.98 23.81 -24.23
C GLU A 207 -16.32 22.77 -25.29
N GLY A 208 -17.50 22.87 -25.89
CA GLY A 208 -17.97 22.01 -26.96
C GLY A 208 -18.94 20.89 -26.59
N ARG A 209 -19.35 20.75 -25.35
CA ARG A 209 -20.46 19.86 -25.00
C ARG A 209 -21.79 20.49 -25.46
N ILE A 210 -22.42 19.88 -26.45
CA ILE A 210 -23.80 20.18 -26.82
C ILE A 210 -24.72 19.57 -25.76
N THR A 211 -24.83 20.24 -24.62
CA THR A 211 -25.93 19.99 -23.69
C THR A 211 -27.01 21.03 -24.01
N PRO A 212 -28.26 20.62 -24.16
CA PRO A 212 -29.34 21.60 -24.18
C PRO A 212 -29.18 22.50 -22.95
N ALA A 213 -29.28 23.79 -23.12
CA ALA A 213 -29.12 24.80 -22.04
C ALA A 213 -30.04 24.55 -20.81
N SER A 214 -31.00 23.61 -20.94
CA SER A 214 -31.89 23.16 -19.87
C SER A 214 -31.36 22.00 -19.02
N LEU A 215 -30.27 21.33 -19.44
CA LEU A 215 -29.70 20.19 -18.75
C LEU A 215 -28.28 20.56 -18.27
N ASP A 216 -28.22 21.15 -17.10
CA ASP A 216 -26.94 21.31 -16.40
C ASP A 216 -26.58 19.94 -15.79
N PHE A 217 -25.82 19.14 -16.55
CA PHE A 217 -25.42 17.80 -16.16
C PHE A 217 -24.71 17.79 -14.80
N ASP A 218 -23.89 18.80 -14.52
CA ASP A 218 -23.15 18.89 -13.28
C ASP A 218 -24.10 19.12 -12.09
N LYS A 219 -25.15 19.91 -12.26
CA LYS A 219 -26.20 20.08 -11.24
C LYS A 219 -27.06 18.84 -11.05
N ILE A 220 -27.34 18.09 -12.13
CA ILE A 220 -28.05 16.81 -12.04
C ILE A 220 -27.21 15.83 -11.25
N MET A 221 -25.92 15.69 -11.57
CA MET A 221 -25.02 14.77 -10.88
C MET A 221 -24.88 15.10 -9.39
N VAL A 222 -24.74 16.35 -9.03
CA VAL A 222 -24.69 16.79 -7.61
C VAL A 222 -26.02 16.50 -6.90
N LYS A 223 -27.15 16.66 -7.58
CA LYS A 223 -28.47 16.39 -7.00
C LYS A 223 -28.73 14.91 -6.78
N GLU A 224 -28.42 14.09 -7.80
CA GLU A 224 -28.67 12.64 -7.75
C GLU A 224 -27.63 11.90 -6.88
N HIS A 225 -26.42 12.45 -6.78
CA HIS A 225 -25.32 11.86 -6.02
C HIS A 225 -24.70 12.87 -5.03
N PRO A 226 -25.49 13.37 -4.04
CA PRO A 226 -25.05 14.44 -3.13
C PRO A 226 -23.82 14.07 -2.29
N ASN A 227 -23.58 12.78 -2.10
CA ASN A 227 -22.43 12.27 -1.37
C ASN A 227 -21.20 12.02 -2.26
N CYS A 228 -21.33 12.16 -3.59
CA CYS A 228 -20.23 12.03 -4.51
C CYS A 228 -19.42 13.33 -4.55
N THR A 229 -18.44 13.44 -3.66
CA THR A 229 -17.61 14.63 -3.52
C THR A 229 -16.30 14.54 -4.30
N HIS A 230 -15.96 13.37 -4.86
CA HIS A 230 -14.71 13.13 -5.57
C HIS A 230 -14.90 13.11 -7.08
N GLY A 231 -15.79 12.25 -7.58
CA GLY A 231 -16.04 12.03 -8.99
C GLY A 231 -16.74 10.70 -9.24
N LEU A 232 -17.00 10.42 -10.50
CA LEU A 232 -17.56 9.16 -10.95
C LEU A 232 -16.60 8.51 -11.95
N ALA A 233 -16.46 7.19 -11.86
CA ALA A 233 -15.65 6.40 -12.77
C ALA A 233 -16.52 5.35 -13.48
N VAL A 234 -16.18 5.03 -14.71
CA VAL A 234 -16.80 3.97 -15.49
C VAL A 234 -15.86 2.77 -15.57
N SER A 235 -16.38 1.58 -15.30
CA SER A 235 -15.63 0.34 -15.48
C SER A 235 -15.15 0.17 -16.92
N ILE A 236 -13.91 -0.29 -17.09
CA ILE A 236 -13.38 -0.65 -18.42
C ILE A 236 -13.68 -2.11 -18.79
N LYS A 237 -14.23 -2.88 -17.86
CA LYS A 237 -14.65 -4.27 -18.10
C LYS A 237 -16.16 -4.33 -18.15
N ASP A 238 -16.67 -5.01 -19.16
CA ASP A 238 -18.10 -5.30 -19.24
C ASP A 238 -18.50 -6.27 -18.11
N ALA A 239 -19.77 -6.15 -17.67
CA ALA A 239 -20.33 -7.13 -16.76
C ALA A 239 -20.29 -8.53 -17.40
N PRO A 240 -19.99 -9.58 -16.63
CA PRO A 240 -20.00 -10.93 -17.17
C PRO A 240 -21.42 -11.33 -17.61
N GLY A 241 -21.61 -11.46 -18.93
CA GLY A 241 -22.89 -11.82 -19.54
C GLY A 241 -23.82 -10.65 -19.79
N ASN A 242 -25.00 -10.95 -20.33
CA ASN A 242 -26.05 -9.95 -20.52
C ASN A 242 -26.74 -9.67 -19.18
N VAL A 243 -26.41 -8.57 -18.54
CA VAL A 243 -27.10 -8.09 -17.34
C VAL A 243 -28.39 -7.41 -17.78
N SER A 244 -29.56 -7.95 -17.39
CA SER A 244 -30.82 -7.26 -17.62
C SER A 244 -30.85 -5.95 -16.83
N TRP A 245 -31.54 -4.94 -17.37
CA TRP A 245 -31.67 -3.65 -16.69
C TRP A 245 -32.22 -3.74 -15.25
N GLN A 246 -32.97 -4.82 -14.95
CA GLN A 246 -33.47 -5.11 -13.61
C GLN A 246 -32.41 -5.64 -12.64
N ASN A 247 -31.34 -6.24 -13.15
CA ASN A 247 -30.29 -6.85 -12.33
C ASN A 247 -29.03 -5.97 -12.21
N VAL A 248 -29.02 -4.78 -12.82
CA VAL A 248 -27.89 -3.84 -12.76
C VAL A 248 -27.59 -3.42 -11.33
N ASN A 249 -28.63 -3.19 -10.52
CA ASN A 249 -28.44 -2.75 -9.12
C ASN A 249 -27.80 -3.84 -8.26
N ASP A 250 -28.14 -5.10 -8.47
CA ASP A 250 -27.55 -6.23 -7.73
C ASP A 250 -26.08 -6.40 -8.12
N TRP A 251 -25.78 -6.27 -9.41
CA TRP A 251 -24.40 -6.36 -9.90
C TRP A 251 -23.51 -5.22 -9.42
N VAL A 252 -24.03 -3.98 -9.32
CA VAL A 252 -23.29 -2.82 -8.81
C VAL A 252 -23.06 -2.91 -7.30
N ALA A 253 -23.92 -3.61 -6.56
CA ALA A 253 -23.78 -3.81 -5.13
C ALA A 253 -22.64 -4.79 -4.76
N ASP A 254 -22.23 -5.67 -5.69
CA ASP A 254 -21.17 -6.66 -5.52
C ASP A 254 -19.77 -6.13 -5.94
N PHE A 255 -19.67 -4.85 -6.36
CA PHE A 255 -18.44 -4.16 -6.72
C PHE A 255 -18.00 -3.23 -5.58
#